data_5482603f633215c64a206131d9ae2619
#
_entry.id   5482603f633215c64a206131d9ae2619
#
_cell.length_a   1.000
_cell.length_b   1.000
_cell.length_c   1.000
_cell.angle_alpha   90.00
_cell.angle_beta   90.00
_cell.angle_gamma   90.00
#
_symmetry.space_group_name_H-M   'P 1'
#
loop_
_entity.id
_entity.type
_entity.pdbx_description
1 polymer ?
#
loop_
_entity_poly.entity_id
_entity_poly.type
_entity_poly.pdbx_seq_one_letter_code
_entity_poly.pdbx_strand_id
1 'polypeptide(L)'
;MFPFTIEQLKELQHQDEEIKNIIDNIQNYTEYFIEDNMLMKKSFPPVPVIPKGRIRSDIIKIYHDTPANGAHFGRNKTIQKIQQRYFWPNMISDIRHYVKSCLPCLQNNPIRQKPPGALKPIKPPEGIWQLLTMDFHGPITPTTKHGNKYIISLTDVLSKFVIAKAVRDCTASTAARFLTEEVILKYGTPKCILTDNGTHFTAAMMTELFKKIGITHLYSTPYHPMTNGQIERFNATMDAKIATLSNDKRTDWDEQLPFVTFNYNTSIHTTTGQIPFELIYGRSPILPFDQQQPLVTLSHDSEHKSKLNQYLSTLTEQAKIKILKQQRQYKERYDQHRTNPNHKVGDLVLIKILTMRNKFDARFEGPFRIIKKISTKTFIVQHVKIPTLIKQVTSDVMLSITQRRCI
;
A
#
# COMPACT_ATOMS: atom_id res chain seq x y z
N MET A 1 21.88 37.06 12.40
CA MET A 1 23.25 37.46 12.04
C MET A 1 23.56 36.81 10.69
N PHE A 2 24.07 37.59 9.73
CA PHE A 2 24.53 37.04 8.45
C PHE A 2 25.70 36.08 8.71
N PRO A 3 25.86 35.00 7.97
CA PRO A 3 26.90 34.01 8.25
C PRO A 3 28.31 34.46 7.86
N PHE A 4 28.44 35.62 7.20
CA PHE A 4 29.70 36.26 6.82
C PHE A 4 29.53 37.78 6.64
N THR A 5 30.60 38.50 6.79
CA THR A 5 30.70 39.94 6.48
C THR A 5 31.15 40.12 5.01
N ILE A 6 31.04 41.34 4.48
CA ILE A 6 31.50 41.66 3.13
C ILE A 6 33.01 41.43 3.04
N GLU A 7 33.77 41.84 4.09
CA GLU A 7 35.21 41.63 4.18
C GLU A 7 35.59 40.17 4.12
N GLN A 8 34.89 39.30 4.89
CA GLN A 8 35.09 37.87 4.87
C GLN A 8 34.77 37.26 3.49
N LEU A 9 33.76 37.76 2.78
CA LEU A 9 33.45 37.27 1.43
C LEU A 9 34.56 37.63 0.45
N LYS A 10 35.12 38.87 0.50
CA LYS A 10 36.27 39.31 -0.31
C LYS A 10 37.49 38.40 -0.09
N GLU A 11 37.84 38.16 1.19
CA GLU A 11 38.95 37.27 1.55
C GLU A 11 38.75 35.84 0.98
N LEU A 12 37.55 35.27 1.14
CA LEU A 12 37.22 33.96 0.63
C LEU A 12 37.24 33.88 -0.90
N GLN A 13 36.84 34.95 -1.60
CA GLN A 13 36.97 35.01 -3.06
C GLN A 13 38.42 34.98 -3.51
N HIS A 14 39.33 35.68 -2.83
CA HIS A 14 40.77 35.68 -3.15
C HIS A 14 41.48 34.37 -2.78
N GLN A 15 40.89 33.56 -1.87
CA GLN A 15 41.37 32.21 -1.52
C GLN A 15 40.88 31.12 -2.46
N ASP A 16 39.79 31.34 -3.20
CA ASP A 16 39.24 30.38 -4.16
C ASP A 16 39.97 30.46 -5.48
N GLU A 17 40.70 29.40 -5.85
CA GLU A 17 41.57 29.37 -7.04
C GLU A 17 40.79 29.64 -8.33
N GLU A 18 39.56 29.17 -8.47
CA GLU A 18 38.72 29.40 -9.65
C GLU A 18 38.31 30.88 -9.77
N ILE A 19 37.89 31.47 -8.64
CA ILE A 19 37.52 32.89 -8.62
C ILE A 19 38.72 33.77 -8.83
N LYS A 20 39.85 33.48 -8.21
CA LYS A 20 41.12 34.18 -8.41
C LYS A 20 41.55 34.19 -9.85
N ASN A 21 41.48 33.04 -10.52
CA ASN A 21 41.79 32.97 -11.97
C ASN A 21 40.86 33.83 -12.82
N ILE A 22 39.57 33.94 -12.44
CA ILE A 22 38.62 34.84 -13.11
C ILE A 22 38.98 36.31 -12.86
N ILE A 23 39.35 36.67 -11.64
CA ILE A 23 39.75 38.01 -11.23
C ILE A 23 41.02 38.42 -12.01
N ASP A 24 42.04 37.58 -12.02
CA ASP A 24 43.31 37.83 -12.70
C ASP A 24 43.16 37.96 -14.21
N ASN A 25 42.17 37.30 -14.81
CA ASN A 25 41.90 37.32 -16.27
C ASN A 25 40.52 37.92 -16.59
N ILE A 26 40.06 38.89 -15.84
CA ILE A 26 38.66 39.41 -15.93
C ILE A 26 38.25 39.86 -17.31
N GLN A 27 39.22 40.36 -18.11
CA GLN A 27 39.00 40.81 -19.47
C GLN A 27 38.52 39.70 -20.42
N ASN A 28 38.76 38.45 -20.09
CA ASN A 28 38.32 37.28 -20.86
C ASN A 28 36.90 36.82 -20.49
N TYR A 29 36.32 37.39 -19.41
CA TYR A 29 35.05 36.99 -18.89
C TYR A 29 34.00 38.11 -18.99
N THR A 30 33.22 38.14 -20.04
CA THR A 30 32.19 39.18 -20.27
C THR A 30 31.03 39.16 -19.27
N GLU A 31 30.83 38.07 -18.56
CA GLU A 31 29.72 37.86 -17.59
C GLU A 31 30.01 38.40 -16.20
N TYR A 32 31.26 38.78 -15.91
CA TYR A 32 31.69 39.23 -14.58
C TYR A 32 32.27 40.61 -14.64
N PHE A 33 32.38 41.25 -13.49
CA PHE A 33 33.10 42.50 -13.28
C PHE A 33 33.54 42.58 -11.83
N ILE A 34 34.45 43.48 -11.53
CA ILE A 34 34.96 43.73 -10.17
C ILE A 34 34.38 45.03 -9.68
N GLU A 35 33.79 45.04 -8.47
CA GLU A 35 33.29 46.19 -7.74
C GLU A 35 33.78 46.11 -6.29
N ASP A 36 34.36 47.14 -5.77
CA ASP A 36 34.93 47.22 -4.39
C ASP A 36 35.81 46.01 -4.06
N ASN A 37 36.67 45.60 -4.95
CA ASN A 37 37.55 44.40 -4.79
C ASN A 37 36.79 43.06 -4.57
N MET A 38 35.59 42.97 -5.13
CA MET A 38 34.75 41.76 -5.08
C MET A 38 34.31 41.37 -6.49
N LEU A 39 34.38 40.08 -6.81
CA LEU A 39 33.89 39.57 -8.09
C LEU A 39 32.37 39.53 -8.10
N MET A 40 31.78 40.21 -9.03
CA MET A 40 30.34 40.31 -9.25
C MET A 40 29.92 39.65 -10.54
N LYS A 41 28.74 39.02 -10.56
CA LYS A 41 28.10 38.57 -11.79
C LYS A 41 27.24 39.70 -12.38
N LYS A 42 27.35 39.94 -13.70
CA LYS A 42 26.47 40.83 -14.43
C LYS A 42 25.08 40.24 -14.49
N SER A 43 24.19 40.72 -13.65
CA SER A 43 22.75 40.43 -13.60
C SER A 43 22.00 41.71 -13.25
N PHE A 44 20.69 41.70 -13.26
CA PHE A 44 19.91 42.86 -12.84
C PHE A 44 19.04 42.53 -11.62
N PRO A 45 19.39 43.03 -10.42
CA PRO A 45 20.62 43.73 -10.04
C PRO A 45 21.88 42.83 -10.09
N PRO A 46 23.08 43.38 -10.12
CA PRO A 46 24.32 42.62 -9.99
C PRO A 46 24.39 41.85 -8.66
N VAL A 47 25.01 40.68 -8.65
CA VAL A 47 25.11 39.84 -7.47
C VAL A 47 26.54 39.31 -7.24
N PRO A 48 27.00 39.20 -5.97
CA PRO A 48 28.31 38.66 -5.67
C PRO A 48 28.45 37.20 -6.04
N VAL A 49 29.64 36.81 -6.51
CA VAL A 49 30.00 35.42 -6.77
C VAL A 49 30.42 34.75 -5.46
N ILE A 50 29.80 33.63 -5.10
CA ILE A 50 30.10 32.94 -3.87
C ILE A 50 31.12 31.84 -4.06
N PRO A 51 32.29 31.87 -3.35
CA PRO A 51 33.34 30.88 -3.45
C PRO A 51 32.86 29.48 -3.03
N LYS A 52 33.62 28.44 -3.42
CA LYS A 52 33.39 27.06 -2.97
C LYS A 52 33.54 26.95 -1.46
N GLY A 53 32.80 25.98 -0.87
CA GLY A 53 32.92 25.65 0.55
C GLY A 53 31.65 25.89 1.35
N ARG A 54 31.81 25.86 2.65
CA ARG A 54 30.71 25.88 3.62
C ARG A 54 29.76 27.07 3.46
N ILE A 55 30.25 28.21 2.98
CA ILE A 55 29.47 29.43 2.77
C ILE A 55 28.25 29.21 1.87
N ARG A 56 28.35 28.38 0.80
CA ARG A 56 27.23 28.03 -0.08
C ARG A 56 26.14 27.29 0.69
N SER A 57 26.55 26.31 1.52
CA SER A 57 25.62 25.55 2.35
C SER A 57 24.93 26.42 3.39
N ASP A 58 25.64 27.38 3.99
CA ASP A 58 25.09 28.31 4.99
C ASP A 58 24.10 29.28 4.36
N ILE A 59 24.36 29.77 3.14
CA ILE A 59 23.39 30.58 2.36
C ILE A 59 22.12 29.76 2.09
N ILE A 60 22.26 28.55 1.58
CA ILE A 60 21.07 27.71 1.29
C ILE A 60 20.29 27.44 2.57
N LYS A 61 20.97 27.15 3.68
CA LYS A 61 20.35 26.92 5.00
C LYS A 61 19.55 28.13 5.46
N ILE A 62 20.09 29.35 5.32
CA ILE A 62 19.37 30.57 5.70
C ILE A 62 18.11 30.75 4.85
N TYR A 63 18.20 30.59 3.54
CA TYR A 63 17.07 30.81 2.63
C TYR A 63 16.09 29.65 2.52
N HIS A 64 16.37 28.53 3.17
CA HIS A 64 15.45 27.39 3.22
C HIS A 64 14.98 27.08 4.65
N ASP A 65 15.90 26.94 5.63
CA ASP A 65 15.58 26.41 6.96
C ASP A 65 15.07 27.50 7.93
N THR A 66 15.50 28.76 7.79
CA THR A 66 15.13 29.80 8.78
C THR A 66 13.68 30.27 8.59
N PRO A 67 12.94 30.52 9.69
CA PRO A 67 11.53 30.95 9.59
C PRO A 67 11.34 32.22 8.77
N ALA A 68 12.18 33.23 8.98
CA ALA A 68 12.04 34.54 8.36
C ALA A 68 12.35 34.55 6.86
N ASN A 69 13.35 33.78 6.43
CA ASN A 69 13.80 33.83 5.02
C ASN A 69 13.33 32.64 4.19
N GLY A 70 13.24 31.44 4.77
CA GLY A 70 13.00 30.19 4.07
C GLY A 70 11.69 29.52 4.40
N ALA A 71 11.41 29.34 5.70
CA ALA A 71 10.24 28.63 6.23
C ALA A 71 9.97 27.30 5.53
N HIS A 72 11.02 26.62 5.11
CA HIS A 72 10.97 25.36 4.35
C HIS A 72 10.13 25.39 3.08
N PHE A 73 10.02 26.55 2.41
CA PHE A 73 9.36 26.62 1.11
C PHE A 73 10.08 25.78 0.04
N GLY A 74 9.31 25.34 -0.98
CA GLY A 74 9.80 24.45 -2.04
C GLY A 74 10.93 25.05 -2.88
N ARG A 75 11.63 24.15 -3.58
CA ARG A 75 12.85 24.42 -4.35
C ARG A 75 12.81 25.69 -5.23
N ASN A 76 11.70 25.92 -5.94
CA ASN A 76 11.64 27.06 -6.87
C ASN A 76 11.69 28.41 -6.15
N LYS A 77 10.96 28.54 -5.04
CA LYS A 77 11.00 29.78 -4.22
C LYS A 77 12.37 29.98 -3.59
N THR A 78 13.02 28.91 -3.10
CA THR A 78 14.38 29.00 -2.55
C THR A 78 15.39 29.41 -3.61
N ILE A 79 15.32 28.82 -4.81
CA ILE A 79 16.19 29.19 -5.96
C ILE A 79 16.01 30.66 -6.28
N GLN A 80 14.79 31.16 -6.50
CA GLN A 80 14.52 32.55 -6.85
C GLN A 80 15.07 33.53 -5.82
N LYS A 81 14.85 33.24 -4.52
CA LYS A 81 15.36 34.12 -3.43
C LYS A 81 16.89 34.21 -3.40
N ILE A 82 17.58 33.11 -3.66
CA ILE A 82 19.04 33.07 -3.65
C ILE A 82 19.59 33.70 -4.94
N GLN A 83 19.03 33.39 -6.12
CA GLN A 83 19.47 33.94 -7.39
C GLN A 83 19.40 35.47 -7.46
N GLN A 84 18.46 36.07 -6.78
CA GLN A 84 18.34 37.55 -6.70
C GLN A 84 19.42 38.21 -5.87
N ARG A 85 20.26 37.42 -5.14
CA ARG A 85 21.21 37.96 -4.16
C ARG A 85 22.61 37.40 -4.27
N TYR A 86 22.77 36.24 -4.88
CA TYR A 86 24.02 35.49 -4.93
C TYR A 86 24.12 34.69 -6.24
N PHE A 87 25.36 34.42 -6.63
CA PHE A 87 25.62 33.52 -7.73
C PHE A 87 26.81 32.60 -7.45
N TRP A 88 26.73 31.34 -7.87
CA TRP A 88 27.86 30.42 -8.04
C TRP A 88 27.54 29.38 -9.10
N PRO A 89 28.57 28.80 -9.76
CA PRO A 89 28.38 27.73 -10.73
C PRO A 89 27.62 26.55 -10.14
N ASN A 90 26.65 25.98 -10.89
CA ASN A 90 25.80 24.86 -10.50
C ASN A 90 24.84 25.13 -9.31
N MET A 91 24.67 26.38 -8.88
CA MET A 91 23.82 26.80 -7.76
C MET A 91 22.43 26.17 -7.78
N ILE A 92 21.78 26.09 -8.94
CA ILE A 92 20.44 25.50 -9.07
C ILE A 92 20.43 24.01 -8.68
N SER A 93 21.49 23.27 -9.08
CA SER A 93 21.65 21.86 -8.71
C SER A 93 21.85 21.69 -7.21
N ASP A 94 22.70 22.52 -6.61
CA ASP A 94 23.02 22.46 -5.18
C ASP A 94 21.78 22.75 -4.34
N ILE A 95 21.05 23.82 -4.67
CA ILE A 95 19.80 24.16 -3.99
C ILE A 95 18.75 23.06 -4.14
N ARG A 96 18.59 22.50 -5.34
CA ARG A 96 17.65 21.38 -5.56
C ARG A 96 18.00 20.17 -4.73
N HIS A 97 19.28 19.83 -4.65
CA HIS A 97 19.77 18.70 -3.85
C HIS A 97 19.53 18.95 -2.35
N TYR A 98 19.85 20.14 -1.85
CA TYR A 98 19.63 20.53 -0.45
C TYR A 98 18.17 20.42 -0.05
N VAL A 99 17.26 21.04 -0.82
CA VAL A 99 15.81 21.02 -0.54
C VAL A 99 15.24 19.60 -0.61
N LYS A 100 15.72 18.78 -1.58
CA LYS A 100 15.29 17.39 -1.73
C LYS A 100 15.71 16.50 -0.56
N SER A 101 16.86 16.80 0.06
CA SER A 101 17.38 16.06 1.21
C SER A 101 16.96 16.63 2.58
N CYS A 102 16.12 17.67 2.60
CA CYS A 102 15.66 18.31 3.83
C CYS A 102 14.70 17.40 4.60
N LEU A 103 15.12 16.90 5.76
CA LEU A 103 14.36 15.95 6.56
C LEU A 103 13.01 16.51 7.05
N PRO A 104 12.91 17.74 7.63
CA PRO A 104 11.62 18.32 7.98
C PRO A 104 10.65 18.42 6.80
N CYS A 105 11.14 18.79 5.60
CA CYS A 105 10.32 18.82 4.40
C CYS A 105 9.80 17.42 4.01
N LEU A 106 10.65 16.40 4.06
CA LEU A 106 10.27 15.03 3.75
C LEU A 106 9.26 14.46 4.74
N GLN A 107 9.36 14.82 6.02
CA GLN A 107 8.45 14.35 7.07
C GLN A 107 7.06 14.99 7.00
N ASN A 108 6.95 16.24 6.56
CA ASN A 108 5.72 17.03 6.69
C ASN A 108 5.01 17.30 5.36
N ASN A 109 5.73 17.37 4.23
CA ASN A 109 5.12 17.68 2.95
C ASN A 109 4.33 16.49 2.37
N PRO A 110 3.22 16.73 1.65
CA PRO A 110 2.54 15.69 0.92
C PRO A 110 3.42 15.14 -0.21
N ILE A 111 3.47 13.83 -0.35
CA ILE A 111 4.15 13.18 -1.48
C ILE A 111 3.38 13.47 -2.76
N ARG A 112 4.04 14.08 -3.74
CA ARG A 112 3.53 14.34 -5.10
C ARG A 112 4.07 13.35 -6.14
N GLN A 113 4.82 12.35 -5.69
CA GLN A 113 5.35 11.28 -6.54
C GLN A 113 4.36 10.12 -6.59
N LYS A 114 4.45 9.29 -7.63
CA LYS A 114 3.69 8.05 -7.69
C LYS A 114 3.99 7.20 -6.45
N PRO A 115 2.98 6.63 -5.77
CA PRO A 115 3.20 5.81 -4.60
C PRO A 115 4.10 4.60 -4.96
N PRO A 116 4.97 4.15 -4.04
CA PRO A 116 5.82 2.99 -4.27
C PRO A 116 5.04 1.67 -4.20
N GLY A 117 5.60 0.63 -4.73
CA GLY A 117 5.14 -0.75 -4.61
C GLY A 117 4.30 -1.24 -5.79
N ALA A 118 4.85 -2.16 -6.59
CA ALA A 118 4.14 -2.87 -7.64
C ALA A 118 3.19 -3.93 -7.04
N LEU A 119 2.09 -4.25 -7.72
CA LEU A 119 1.15 -5.28 -7.29
C LEU A 119 1.76 -6.69 -7.40
N LYS A 120 1.56 -7.50 -6.36
CA LYS A 120 1.94 -8.92 -6.35
C LYS A 120 0.68 -9.78 -6.12
N PRO A 121 0.00 -10.19 -7.20
CA PRO A 121 -1.22 -10.98 -7.06
C PRO A 121 -0.97 -12.32 -6.37
N ILE A 122 -1.96 -12.82 -5.64
CA ILE A 122 -1.94 -14.17 -5.07
C ILE A 122 -2.15 -15.17 -6.22
N LYS A 123 -1.23 -16.11 -6.38
CA LYS A 123 -1.38 -17.18 -7.36
C LYS A 123 -2.65 -17.99 -7.05
N PRO A 124 -3.54 -18.24 -8.04
CA PRO A 124 -4.69 -19.12 -7.82
C PRO A 124 -4.22 -20.49 -7.33
N PRO A 125 -4.92 -21.10 -6.36
CA PRO A 125 -4.62 -22.45 -5.91
C PRO A 125 -4.89 -23.48 -7.02
N GLU A 126 -4.28 -24.66 -6.89
CA GLU A 126 -4.42 -25.72 -7.91
C GLU A 126 -5.81 -26.38 -7.89
N GLY A 127 -6.51 -26.34 -6.78
CA GLY A 127 -7.83 -26.91 -6.62
C GLY A 127 -8.75 -26.10 -5.73
N ILE A 128 -10.01 -26.45 -5.77
CA ILE A 128 -11.06 -25.92 -4.91
C ILE A 128 -10.79 -26.39 -3.48
N TRP A 129 -11.14 -25.55 -2.49
CA TRP A 129 -11.01 -25.85 -1.05
C TRP A 129 -9.56 -25.95 -0.55
N GLN A 130 -8.59 -25.50 -1.38
CA GLN A 130 -7.17 -25.46 -0.98
C GLN A 130 -6.77 -24.17 -0.27
N LEU A 131 -7.32 -23.03 -0.70
CA LEU A 131 -7.05 -21.74 -0.10
C LEU A 131 -8.36 -20.97 0.08
N LEU A 132 -8.73 -20.76 1.32
CA LEU A 132 -9.89 -19.96 1.70
C LEU A 132 -9.43 -18.64 2.32
N THR A 133 -10.24 -17.62 2.21
CA THR A 133 -10.05 -16.34 2.91
C THR A 133 -11.19 -16.17 3.90
N MET A 134 -10.89 -15.75 5.13
CA MET A 134 -11.88 -15.52 6.18
C MET A 134 -11.75 -14.12 6.74
N ASP A 135 -12.88 -13.45 6.95
CA ASP A 135 -12.92 -12.05 7.38
C ASP A 135 -14.18 -11.76 8.21
N PHE A 136 -14.08 -10.71 9.07
CA PHE A 136 -15.22 -10.11 9.75
C PHE A 136 -15.54 -8.76 9.12
N HIS A 137 -16.79 -8.54 8.78
CA HIS A 137 -17.31 -7.29 8.28
C HIS A 137 -18.22 -6.64 9.35
N GLY A 138 -17.91 -5.41 9.74
CA GLY A 138 -18.65 -4.66 10.74
C GLY A 138 -17.76 -3.87 11.73
N PRO A 139 -18.31 -3.27 12.80
CA PRO A 139 -19.70 -3.39 13.25
C PRO A 139 -20.70 -2.69 12.32
N ILE A 140 -21.82 -3.36 12.04
CA ILE A 140 -22.91 -2.85 11.20
C ILE A 140 -23.94 -2.15 12.09
N THR A 141 -24.35 -0.97 11.68
CA THR A 141 -25.37 -0.17 12.37
C THR A 141 -26.54 0.08 11.42
N PRO A 142 -27.79 -0.12 11.86
CA PRO A 142 -28.23 -0.56 13.19
C PRO A 142 -28.01 -2.05 13.46
N THR A 143 -27.96 -2.41 14.74
CA THR A 143 -27.99 -3.80 15.21
C THR A 143 -29.32 -4.45 14.82
N THR A 144 -29.30 -5.72 14.41
CA THR A 144 -30.52 -6.44 14.06
C THR A 144 -31.41 -6.75 15.27
N LYS A 145 -32.65 -7.16 15.00
CA LYS A 145 -33.56 -7.64 16.06
C LYS A 145 -33.00 -8.84 16.85
N HIS A 146 -32.14 -9.64 16.21
CA HIS A 146 -31.48 -10.79 16.84
C HIS A 146 -30.18 -10.42 17.57
N GLY A 147 -29.81 -9.14 17.58
CA GLY A 147 -28.60 -8.64 18.23
C GLY A 147 -27.33 -8.77 17.40
N ASN A 148 -27.43 -9.09 16.11
CA ASN A 148 -26.26 -9.24 15.25
C ASN A 148 -25.69 -7.87 14.87
N LYS A 149 -24.35 -7.78 14.88
CA LYS A 149 -23.56 -6.56 14.59
C LYS A 149 -22.48 -6.80 13.55
N TYR A 150 -22.14 -8.04 13.26
CA TYR A 150 -21.07 -8.41 12.35
C TYR A 150 -21.54 -9.49 11.38
N ILE A 151 -20.87 -9.56 10.23
CA ILE A 151 -20.96 -10.69 9.32
C ILE A 151 -19.58 -11.34 9.31
N ILE A 152 -19.51 -12.63 9.60
CA ILE A 152 -18.33 -13.43 9.34
C ILE A 152 -18.52 -14.10 7.98
N SER A 153 -17.51 -14.01 7.12
CA SER A 153 -17.54 -14.61 5.78
C SER A 153 -16.28 -15.41 5.49
N LEU A 154 -16.45 -16.44 4.68
CA LEU A 154 -15.38 -17.28 4.17
C LEU A 154 -15.58 -17.44 2.66
N THR A 155 -14.50 -17.22 1.88
CA THR A 155 -14.54 -17.31 0.43
C THR A 155 -13.46 -18.25 -0.07
N ASP A 156 -13.81 -19.19 -0.91
CA ASP A 156 -12.82 -20.00 -1.66
C ASP A 156 -12.15 -19.16 -2.76
N VAL A 157 -10.83 -19.10 -2.72
CA VAL A 157 -10.04 -18.22 -3.62
C VAL A 157 -10.18 -18.62 -5.09
N LEU A 158 -10.43 -19.88 -5.40
CA LEU A 158 -10.55 -20.36 -6.78
C LEU A 158 -11.98 -20.24 -7.29
N SER A 159 -12.94 -20.90 -6.65
CA SER A 159 -14.34 -20.92 -7.10
C SER A 159 -15.09 -19.62 -6.86
N LYS A 160 -14.64 -18.80 -5.91
CA LYS A 160 -15.33 -17.62 -5.36
C LYS A 160 -16.61 -17.96 -4.59
N PHE A 161 -16.81 -19.22 -4.24
CA PHE A 161 -17.92 -19.63 -3.40
C PHE A 161 -17.80 -18.99 -2.02
N VAL A 162 -18.90 -18.45 -1.52
CA VAL A 162 -18.96 -17.71 -0.25
C VAL A 162 -19.87 -18.42 0.75
N ILE A 163 -19.40 -18.51 1.97
CA ILE A 163 -20.21 -18.86 3.17
C ILE A 163 -20.21 -17.62 4.05
N ALA A 164 -21.39 -17.13 4.43
CA ALA A 164 -21.51 -15.96 5.30
C ALA A 164 -22.56 -16.20 6.38
N LYS A 165 -22.31 -15.66 7.58
CA LYS A 165 -23.21 -15.74 8.73
C LYS A 165 -23.22 -14.45 9.52
N ALA A 166 -24.41 -14.00 9.90
CA ALA A 166 -24.57 -12.88 10.82
C ALA A 166 -24.24 -13.32 12.25
N VAL A 167 -23.47 -12.51 12.97
CA VAL A 167 -23.01 -12.82 14.34
C VAL A 167 -23.05 -11.58 15.23
N ARG A 168 -23.12 -11.81 16.56
CA ARG A 168 -23.24 -10.73 17.55
C ARG A 168 -21.93 -10.03 17.85
N ASP A 169 -20.83 -10.75 17.77
CA ASP A 169 -19.49 -10.28 18.13
C ASP A 169 -18.42 -10.78 17.14
N CYS A 170 -17.25 -10.14 17.15
CA CYS A 170 -16.08 -10.54 16.37
C CYS A 170 -14.99 -11.13 17.29
N THR A 171 -15.29 -12.23 17.94
CA THR A 171 -14.38 -12.94 18.86
C THR A 171 -13.76 -14.16 18.21
N ALA A 172 -12.62 -14.62 18.76
CA ALA A 172 -11.98 -15.86 18.34
C ALA A 172 -12.90 -17.09 18.54
N SER A 173 -13.73 -17.10 19.59
CA SER A 173 -14.72 -18.15 19.85
C SER A 173 -15.78 -18.20 18.74
N THR A 174 -16.28 -17.04 18.31
CA THR A 174 -17.26 -16.94 17.22
C THR A 174 -16.65 -17.39 15.89
N ALA A 175 -15.39 -17.01 15.61
CA ALA A 175 -14.67 -17.46 14.41
C ALA A 175 -14.46 -18.99 14.42
N ALA A 176 -14.03 -19.56 15.55
CA ALA A 176 -13.82 -21.00 15.69
C ALA A 176 -15.11 -21.79 15.50
N ARG A 177 -16.21 -21.34 16.11
CA ARG A 177 -17.53 -21.97 15.97
C ARG A 177 -18.02 -21.89 14.52
N PHE A 178 -17.92 -20.73 13.87
CA PHE A 178 -18.29 -20.58 12.47
C PHE A 178 -17.49 -21.53 11.57
N LEU A 179 -16.16 -21.58 11.74
CA LEU A 179 -15.29 -22.46 10.98
C LEU A 179 -15.68 -23.93 11.16
N THR A 180 -15.99 -24.33 12.38
CA THR A 180 -16.37 -25.72 12.67
C THR A 180 -17.76 -26.05 12.10
N GLU A 181 -18.79 -25.29 12.46
CA GLU A 181 -20.20 -25.62 12.17
C GLU A 181 -20.58 -25.35 10.71
N GLU A 182 -20.14 -24.22 10.15
CA GLU A 182 -20.57 -23.79 8.83
C GLU A 182 -19.64 -24.24 7.70
N VAL A 183 -18.37 -24.56 8.02
CA VAL A 183 -17.36 -24.89 7.02
C VAL A 183 -16.96 -26.36 7.13
N ILE A 184 -16.30 -26.76 8.22
CA ILE A 184 -15.68 -28.10 8.32
C ILE A 184 -16.73 -29.21 8.32
N LEU A 185 -17.78 -29.09 9.11
CA LEU A 185 -18.83 -30.11 9.22
C LEU A 185 -19.72 -30.20 7.97
N LYS A 186 -19.69 -29.21 7.08
CA LYS A 186 -20.51 -29.20 5.86
C LYS A 186 -19.71 -29.51 4.59
N TYR A 187 -18.44 -29.07 4.53
CA TYR A 187 -17.63 -29.09 3.31
C TYR A 187 -16.28 -29.79 3.48
N GLY A 188 -15.91 -30.15 4.71
CA GLY A 188 -14.61 -30.74 5.02
C GLY A 188 -13.54 -29.66 5.35
N THR A 189 -12.37 -30.15 5.79
CA THR A 189 -11.26 -29.32 6.25
C THR A 189 -10.52 -28.73 5.06
N PRO A 190 -10.36 -27.38 4.96
CA PRO A 190 -9.54 -26.75 3.93
C PRO A 190 -8.06 -26.94 4.21
N LYS A 191 -7.22 -26.83 3.18
CA LYS A 191 -5.76 -26.93 3.32
C LYS A 191 -5.16 -25.70 3.98
N CYS A 192 -5.58 -24.50 3.54
CA CYS A 192 -5.05 -23.23 4.02
C CYS A 192 -6.18 -22.23 4.24
N ILE A 193 -6.06 -21.40 5.26
CA ILE A 193 -6.93 -20.24 5.50
C ILE A 193 -6.07 -18.99 5.61
N LEU A 194 -6.43 -17.96 4.84
CA LEU A 194 -5.83 -16.63 4.88
C LEU A 194 -6.76 -15.68 5.63
N THR A 195 -6.22 -14.98 6.63
CA THR A 195 -6.95 -13.95 7.38
C THR A 195 -6.14 -12.65 7.41
N ASP A 196 -6.75 -11.59 7.90
CA ASP A 196 -5.99 -10.42 8.34
C ASP A 196 -5.26 -10.68 9.67
N ASN A 197 -4.59 -9.66 10.22
CA ASN A 197 -3.91 -9.74 11.52
C ASN A 197 -4.81 -9.28 12.68
N GLY A 198 -6.10 -9.34 12.55
CA GLY A 198 -7.04 -9.02 13.62
C GLY A 198 -6.82 -9.89 14.85
N THR A 199 -7.02 -9.31 16.04
CA THR A 199 -6.79 -10.02 17.32
C THR A 199 -7.67 -11.26 17.47
N HIS A 200 -8.84 -11.26 16.86
CA HIS A 200 -9.77 -12.40 16.81
C HIS A 200 -9.23 -13.59 16.00
N PHE A 201 -8.32 -13.37 15.02
CA PHE A 201 -7.69 -14.45 14.25
C PHE A 201 -6.30 -14.83 14.78
N THR A 202 -5.59 -13.88 15.42
CA THR A 202 -4.25 -14.13 16.00
C THR A 202 -4.27 -14.69 17.41
N ALA A 203 -5.46 -14.82 18.03
CA ALA A 203 -5.62 -15.37 19.36
C ALA A 203 -5.08 -16.81 19.48
N ALA A 204 -4.51 -17.13 20.62
CA ALA A 204 -3.94 -18.46 20.89
C ALA A 204 -4.94 -19.60 20.61
N MET A 205 -6.22 -19.39 20.93
CA MET A 205 -7.28 -20.36 20.66
C MET A 205 -7.42 -20.73 19.18
N MET A 206 -7.37 -19.72 18.28
CA MET A 206 -7.43 -19.96 16.84
C MET A 206 -6.18 -20.67 16.33
N THR A 207 -5.01 -20.27 16.82
CA THR A 207 -3.73 -20.92 16.48
C THR A 207 -3.73 -22.39 16.88
N GLU A 208 -4.17 -22.72 18.09
CA GLU A 208 -4.29 -24.10 18.56
C GLU A 208 -5.34 -24.90 17.77
N LEU A 209 -6.48 -24.29 17.44
CA LEU A 209 -7.51 -24.93 16.62
C LEU A 209 -6.94 -25.31 15.24
N PHE A 210 -6.33 -24.37 14.53
CA PHE A 210 -5.73 -24.64 13.23
C PHE A 210 -4.67 -25.74 13.28
N LYS A 211 -3.80 -25.70 14.29
CA LYS A 211 -2.79 -26.73 14.53
C LYS A 211 -3.38 -28.11 14.75
N LYS A 212 -4.40 -28.23 15.59
CA LYS A 212 -5.07 -29.51 15.88
C LYS A 212 -5.80 -30.10 14.69
N ILE A 213 -6.38 -29.27 13.83
CA ILE A 213 -7.14 -29.69 12.64
C ILE A 213 -6.23 -29.88 11.41
N GLY A 214 -4.96 -29.43 11.46
CA GLY A 214 -4.01 -29.53 10.36
C GLY A 214 -4.21 -28.49 9.27
N ILE A 215 -4.81 -27.35 9.58
CA ILE A 215 -5.00 -26.21 8.66
C ILE A 215 -3.77 -25.30 8.70
N THR A 216 -3.20 -24.97 7.54
CA THR A 216 -2.17 -23.95 7.46
C THR A 216 -2.79 -22.55 7.54
N HIS A 217 -2.49 -21.82 8.62
CA HIS A 217 -2.93 -20.43 8.78
C HIS A 217 -1.95 -19.48 8.10
N LEU A 218 -2.46 -18.67 7.19
CA LEU A 218 -1.71 -17.62 6.49
C LEU A 218 -2.23 -16.25 6.92
N TYR A 219 -1.32 -15.31 7.15
CA TYR A 219 -1.67 -13.93 7.50
C TYR A 219 -1.41 -13.00 6.33
N SER A 220 -2.33 -12.07 6.09
CA SER A 220 -2.07 -10.99 5.16
C SER A 220 -0.95 -10.10 5.72
N THR A 221 -0.01 -9.69 4.87
CA THR A 221 1.02 -8.73 5.31
C THR A 221 0.35 -7.39 5.66
N PRO A 222 0.71 -6.78 6.81
CA PRO A 222 0.21 -5.47 7.17
C PRO A 222 0.39 -4.47 6.02
N TYR A 223 -0.64 -3.67 5.76
CA TYR A 223 -0.65 -2.63 4.72
C TYR A 223 -0.64 -3.12 3.27
N HIS A 224 -1.03 -4.36 3.01
CA HIS A 224 -1.30 -4.88 1.68
C HIS A 224 -2.81 -5.08 1.46
N PRO A 225 -3.59 -4.01 1.26
CA PRO A 225 -5.06 -4.10 1.08
C PRO A 225 -5.45 -4.98 -0.10
N MET A 226 -4.52 -5.20 -1.03
CA MET A 226 -4.75 -6.00 -2.22
C MET A 226 -4.79 -7.51 -1.97
N THR A 227 -4.30 -7.98 -0.82
CA THR A 227 -4.40 -9.39 -0.41
C THR A 227 -5.85 -9.73 -0.08
N ASN A 228 -6.58 -8.79 0.51
CA ASN A 228 -7.99 -8.89 0.87
C ASN A 228 -8.94 -8.22 -0.13
N GLY A 229 -8.45 -7.61 -1.19
CA GLY A 229 -9.27 -6.83 -2.15
C GLY A 229 -10.35 -7.64 -2.89
N GLN A 230 -10.34 -8.96 -2.78
CA GLN A 230 -11.44 -9.82 -3.25
C GLN A 230 -12.59 -9.84 -2.22
N ILE A 231 -12.24 -9.93 -0.94
CA ILE A 231 -13.21 -9.90 0.17
C ILE A 231 -13.82 -8.51 0.29
N GLU A 232 -13.00 -7.46 0.20
CA GLU A 232 -13.49 -6.07 0.23
C GLU A 232 -14.52 -5.80 -0.87
N ARG A 233 -14.30 -6.33 -2.08
CA ARG A 233 -15.28 -6.22 -3.18
C ARG A 233 -16.54 -7.05 -2.94
N PHE A 234 -16.41 -8.23 -2.35
CA PHE A 234 -17.56 -9.01 -1.95
C PHE A 234 -18.36 -8.26 -0.89
N ASN A 235 -17.70 -7.78 0.18
CA ASN A 235 -18.34 -7.02 1.24
C ASN A 235 -19.08 -5.79 0.70
N ALA A 236 -18.48 -5.00 -0.18
CA ALA A 236 -19.12 -3.84 -0.79
C ALA A 236 -20.35 -4.22 -1.66
N THR A 237 -20.26 -5.34 -2.40
CA THR A 237 -21.40 -5.84 -3.19
C THR A 237 -22.51 -6.35 -2.28
N MET A 238 -22.17 -7.09 -1.24
CA MET A 238 -23.08 -7.61 -0.23
C MET A 238 -23.81 -6.49 0.48
N ASP A 239 -23.10 -5.46 0.96
CA ASP A 239 -23.67 -4.28 1.62
C ASP A 239 -24.75 -3.60 0.77
N ALA A 240 -24.44 -3.35 -0.50
CA ALA A 240 -25.38 -2.72 -1.42
C ALA A 240 -26.65 -3.57 -1.64
N LYS A 241 -26.52 -4.88 -1.74
CA LYS A 241 -27.66 -5.78 -1.95
C LYS A 241 -28.49 -6.00 -0.70
N ILE A 242 -27.85 -6.17 0.45
CA ILE A 242 -28.52 -6.22 1.75
C ILE A 242 -29.30 -4.93 1.99
N ALA A 243 -28.67 -3.77 1.76
CA ALA A 243 -29.32 -2.48 1.93
C ALA A 243 -30.55 -2.30 1.01
N THR A 244 -30.55 -2.91 -0.17
CA THR A 244 -31.69 -2.85 -1.09
C THR A 244 -32.86 -3.74 -0.66
N LEU A 245 -32.57 -4.86 0.02
CA LEU A 245 -33.59 -5.84 0.44
C LEU A 245 -34.12 -5.57 1.85
N SER A 246 -33.35 -4.89 2.69
CA SER A 246 -33.71 -4.62 4.08
C SER A 246 -34.83 -3.60 4.21
N ASN A 247 -35.55 -3.67 5.33
CA ASN A 247 -36.61 -2.71 5.68
C ASN A 247 -36.05 -1.28 5.86
N ASP A 248 -36.95 -0.30 5.95
CA ASP A 248 -36.57 1.12 6.08
C ASP A 248 -35.66 1.41 7.28
N LYS A 249 -35.84 0.66 8.38
CA LYS A 249 -35.04 0.77 9.60
C LYS A 249 -33.74 -0.06 9.54
N ARG A 250 -33.57 -0.89 8.50
CA ARG A 250 -32.40 -1.78 8.30
C ARG A 250 -32.09 -2.68 9.50
N THR A 251 -33.10 -3.16 10.21
CA THR A 251 -32.96 -4.01 11.40
C THR A 251 -33.12 -5.50 11.11
N ASP A 252 -33.34 -5.87 9.85
CA ASP A 252 -33.53 -7.24 9.34
C ASP A 252 -32.46 -7.67 8.34
N TRP A 253 -31.33 -6.99 8.33
CA TRP A 253 -30.27 -7.25 7.36
C TRP A 253 -29.68 -8.68 7.49
N ASP A 254 -29.73 -9.28 8.68
CA ASP A 254 -29.30 -10.65 8.91
C ASP A 254 -30.25 -11.69 8.27
N GLU A 255 -31.54 -11.37 8.15
CA GLU A 255 -32.52 -12.19 7.43
C GLU A 255 -32.32 -12.14 5.91
N GLN A 256 -31.76 -11.03 5.37
CA GLN A 256 -31.49 -10.87 3.95
C GLN A 256 -30.16 -11.51 3.51
N LEU A 257 -29.20 -11.68 4.44
CA LEU A 257 -27.89 -12.21 4.16
C LEU A 257 -27.88 -13.57 3.44
N PRO A 258 -28.68 -14.58 3.83
CA PRO A 258 -28.75 -15.86 3.13
C PRO A 258 -29.19 -15.72 1.66
N PHE A 259 -30.15 -14.86 1.37
CA PHE A 259 -30.64 -14.63 0.01
C PHE A 259 -29.56 -13.98 -0.87
N VAL A 260 -28.86 -12.98 -0.33
CA VAL A 260 -27.74 -12.33 -1.04
C VAL A 260 -26.61 -13.31 -1.31
N THR A 261 -26.25 -14.12 -0.31
CA THR A 261 -25.19 -15.14 -0.43
C THR A 261 -25.57 -16.21 -1.45
N PHE A 262 -26.84 -16.69 -1.43
CA PHE A 262 -27.33 -17.66 -2.41
C PHE A 262 -27.27 -17.10 -3.84
N ASN A 263 -27.79 -15.89 -4.06
CA ASN A 263 -27.76 -15.25 -5.38
C ASN A 263 -26.34 -15.00 -5.88
N TYR A 264 -25.39 -14.63 -4.98
CA TYR A 264 -24.00 -14.49 -5.33
C TYR A 264 -23.38 -15.82 -5.80
N ASN A 265 -23.64 -16.91 -5.06
CA ASN A 265 -23.08 -18.22 -5.36
C ASN A 265 -23.69 -18.88 -6.62
N THR A 266 -24.92 -18.50 -6.99
CA THR A 266 -25.64 -19.05 -8.15
C THR A 266 -25.55 -18.18 -9.40
N SER A 267 -24.88 -17.03 -9.32
CA SER A 267 -24.65 -16.13 -10.46
C SER A 267 -23.27 -16.30 -11.06
N ILE A 268 -23.11 -16.00 -12.36
CA ILE A 268 -21.80 -16.03 -13.02
C ILE A 268 -20.88 -14.98 -12.36
N HIS A 269 -19.76 -15.45 -11.82
CA HIS A 269 -18.78 -14.56 -11.20
C HIS A 269 -17.84 -13.98 -12.26
N THR A 270 -17.73 -12.64 -12.33
CA THR A 270 -16.97 -11.93 -13.38
C THR A 270 -15.51 -12.32 -13.47
N THR A 271 -14.86 -12.63 -12.33
CA THR A 271 -13.43 -12.99 -12.30
C THR A 271 -13.15 -14.39 -12.82
N THR A 272 -14.03 -15.34 -12.52
CA THR A 272 -13.87 -16.74 -12.96
C THR A 272 -14.58 -17.01 -14.28
N GLY A 273 -15.67 -16.29 -14.54
CA GLY A 273 -16.60 -16.56 -15.64
C GLY A 273 -17.42 -17.81 -15.46
N GLN A 274 -17.42 -18.36 -14.26
CA GLN A 274 -18.12 -19.58 -13.87
C GLN A 274 -19.07 -19.25 -12.70
N ILE A 275 -20.04 -20.11 -12.49
CA ILE A 275 -20.96 -20.04 -11.35
C ILE A 275 -20.26 -20.71 -10.15
N PRO A 276 -20.05 -20.01 -9.00
CA PRO A 276 -19.38 -20.59 -7.84
C PRO A 276 -20.02 -21.90 -7.36
N PHE A 277 -21.34 -21.98 -7.38
CA PHE A 277 -22.10 -23.18 -7.02
C PHE A 277 -21.73 -24.40 -7.89
N GLU A 278 -21.61 -24.21 -9.21
CA GLU A 278 -21.24 -25.30 -10.14
C GLU A 278 -19.84 -25.82 -9.86
N LEU A 279 -18.90 -24.91 -9.56
CA LEU A 279 -17.52 -25.30 -9.23
C LEU A 279 -17.45 -26.15 -7.96
N ILE A 280 -18.31 -25.91 -6.96
CA ILE A 280 -18.33 -26.68 -5.70
C ILE A 280 -19.10 -27.99 -5.84
N TYR A 281 -20.29 -27.94 -6.45
CA TYR A 281 -21.24 -29.09 -6.45
C TYR A 281 -21.23 -29.91 -7.72
N GLY A 282 -20.56 -29.46 -8.76
CA GLY A 282 -20.48 -30.16 -10.05
C GLY A 282 -21.81 -30.26 -10.83
N ARG A 283 -22.76 -29.39 -10.49
CA ARG A 283 -24.06 -29.32 -11.15
C ARG A 283 -24.55 -27.87 -11.17
N SER A 284 -25.37 -27.53 -12.15
CA SER A 284 -26.02 -26.22 -12.20
C SER A 284 -27.04 -26.08 -11.05
N PRO A 285 -27.15 -24.88 -10.46
CA PRO A 285 -28.16 -24.60 -9.46
C PRO A 285 -29.55 -24.61 -10.10
N ILE A 286 -30.50 -25.21 -9.43
CA ILE A 286 -31.92 -25.06 -9.75
C ILE A 286 -32.45 -23.92 -8.87
N LEU A 287 -32.97 -22.89 -9.51
CA LEU A 287 -33.47 -21.71 -8.81
C LEU A 287 -34.97 -21.86 -8.48
N PRO A 288 -35.49 -21.16 -7.45
CA PRO A 288 -36.92 -21.05 -7.23
C PRO A 288 -37.59 -20.57 -8.52
N PHE A 289 -38.72 -21.19 -8.87
CA PHE A 289 -39.50 -20.94 -10.07
C PHE A 289 -38.94 -21.46 -11.39
N ASP A 290 -37.76 -22.13 -11.40
CA ASP A 290 -37.31 -22.86 -12.57
C ASP A 290 -38.29 -23.99 -12.89
N GLN A 291 -38.56 -24.20 -14.19
CA GLN A 291 -39.35 -25.33 -14.62
C GLN A 291 -38.60 -26.62 -14.34
N GLN A 292 -39.18 -27.47 -13.49
CA GLN A 292 -38.61 -28.77 -13.17
C GLN A 292 -38.71 -29.64 -14.42
N GLN A 293 -37.60 -30.12 -14.91
CA GLN A 293 -37.59 -31.18 -15.91
C GLN A 293 -38.17 -32.46 -15.29
N PRO A 294 -38.91 -33.29 -16.07
CA PRO A 294 -39.44 -34.53 -15.57
C PRO A 294 -38.33 -35.38 -14.98
N LEU A 295 -38.61 -36.08 -13.88
CA LEU A 295 -37.68 -37.00 -13.21
C LEU A 295 -37.08 -37.97 -14.22
N VAL A 296 -35.81 -37.79 -14.54
CA VAL A 296 -35.07 -38.71 -15.37
C VAL A 296 -34.88 -39.99 -14.55
N THR A 297 -35.27 -41.14 -15.11
CA THR A 297 -34.98 -42.45 -14.55
C THR A 297 -33.47 -42.56 -14.36
N LEU A 298 -33.02 -42.87 -13.13
CA LEU A 298 -31.63 -43.11 -12.81
C LEU A 298 -31.12 -44.31 -13.63
N SER A 299 -30.52 -44.06 -14.79
CA SER A 299 -29.74 -45.07 -15.50
C SER A 299 -28.36 -45.15 -14.80
N HIS A 300 -27.93 -46.36 -14.53
CA HIS A 300 -26.62 -46.66 -13.96
C HIS A 300 -25.55 -46.38 -15.04
N ASP A 301 -25.09 -45.12 -15.15
CA ASP A 301 -23.97 -44.74 -16.02
C ASP A 301 -22.66 -44.98 -15.28
N SER A 302 -21.98 -46.09 -15.60
CA SER A 302 -20.67 -46.46 -15.05
C SER A 302 -19.59 -45.39 -15.32
N GLU A 303 -19.79 -44.55 -16.32
CA GLU A 303 -18.87 -43.47 -16.69
C GLU A 303 -19.22 -42.11 -16.04
N HIS A 304 -20.34 -42.03 -15.36
CA HIS A 304 -20.82 -40.74 -14.79
C HIS A 304 -19.76 -40.03 -13.94
N LYS A 305 -19.06 -40.78 -13.09
CA LYS A 305 -17.99 -40.25 -12.23
C LYS A 305 -16.81 -39.67 -13.05
N SER A 306 -16.44 -40.37 -14.14
CA SER A 306 -15.37 -39.92 -15.03
C SER A 306 -15.76 -38.63 -15.76
N LYS A 307 -16.97 -38.59 -16.33
CA LYS A 307 -17.53 -37.43 -17.02
C LYS A 307 -17.65 -36.23 -16.10
N LEU A 308 -18.10 -36.43 -14.86
CA LEU A 308 -18.20 -35.39 -13.85
C LEU A 308 -16.82 -34.84 -13.49
N ASN A 309 -15.83 -35.70 -13.24
CA ASN A 309 -14.47 -35.29 -12.93
C ASN A 309 -13.84 -34.50 -14.07
N GLN A 310 -14.05 -34.93 -15.30
CA GLN A 310 -13.57 -34.21 -16.51
C GLN A 310 -14.23 -32.83 -16.64
N TYR A 311 -15.55 -32.76 -16.42
CA TYR A 311 -16.30 -31.51 -16.42
C TYR A 311 -15.76 -30.52 -15.36
N LEU A 312 -15.64 -30.96 -14.11
CA LEU A 312 -15.10 -30.13 -13.02
C LEU A 312 -13.65 -29.68 -13.27
N SER A 313 -12.82 -30.55 -13.81
CA SER A 313 -11.45 -30.23 -14.19
C SER A 313 -11.43 -29.13 -15.26
N THR A 314 -12.27 -29.24 -16.27
CA THR A 314 -12.39 -28.25 -17.36
C THR A 314 -12.85 -26.89 -16.82
N LEU A 315 -13.90 -26.87 -16.00
CA LEU A 315 -14.40 -25.62 -15.37
C LEU A 315 -13.33 -24.96 -14.47
N THR A 316 -12.63 -25.78 -13.68
CA THR A 316 -11.57 -25.31 -12.79
C THR A 316 -10.43 -24.66 -13.58
N GLU A 317 -10.01 -25.28 -14.66
CA GLU A 317 -8.93 -24.75 -15.51
C GLU A 317 -9.35 -23.45 -16.23
N GLN A 318 -10.56 -23.39 -16.76
CA GLN A 318 -11.11 -22.17 -17.35
C GLN A 318 -11.18 -21.03 -16.34
N ALA A 319 -11.59 -21.31 -15.09
CA ALA A 319 -11.61 -20.35 -14.02
C ALA A 319 -10.20 -19.81 -13.71
N LYS A 320 -9.18 -20.69 -13.59
CA LYS A 320 -7.78 -20.31 -13.37
C LYS A 320 -7.25 -19.40 -14.47
N ILE A 321 -7.45 -19.78 -15.73
CA ILE A 321 -7.01 -18.98 -16.90
C ILE A 321 -7.60 -17.58 -16.84
N LYS A 322 -8.89 -17.47 -16.55
CA LYS A 322 -9.59 -16.18 -16.48
C LYS A 322 -9.13 -15.33 -15.29
N ILE A 323 -8.93 -15.93 -14.12
CA ILE A 323 -8.35 -15.27 -12.94
C ILE A 323 -6.97 -14.70 -13.28
N LEU A 324 -6.07 -15.50 -13.87
CA LEU A 324 -4.71 -15.06 -14.22
C LEU A 324 -4.73 -13.92 -15.24
N LYS A 325 -5.62 -13.99 -16.25
CA LYS A 325 -5.80 -12.90 -17.22
C LYS A 325 -6.24 -11.60 -16.54
N GLN A 326 -7.23 -11.65 -15.68
CA GLN A 326 -7.71 -10.47 -14.95
C GLN A 326 -6.68 -9.93 -13.94
N GLN A 327 -5.96 -10.81 -13.26
CA GLN A 327 -4.87 -10.40 -12.36
C GLN A 327 -3.77 -9.65 -13.12
N ARG A 328 -3.41 -10.11 -14.34
CA ARG A 328 -2.42 -9.42 -15.18
C ARG A 328 -2.91 -8.03 -15.58
N GLN A 329 -4.11 -7.92 -16.12
CA GLN A 329 -4.69 -6.64 -16.52
C GLN A 329 -4.82 -5.65 -15.35
N TYR A 330 -5.21 -6.15 -14.19
CA TYR A 330 -5.31 -5.33 -12.99
C TYR A 330 -3.93 -4.89 -12.50
N LYS A 331 -2.95 -5.80 -12.51
CA LYS A 331 -1.56 -5.48 -12.17
C LYS A 331 -0.98 -4.41 -13.08
N GLU A 332 -1.16 -4.53 -14.40
CA GLU A 332 -0.68 -3.55 -15.37
C GLU A 332 -1.25 -2.16 -15.09
N ARG A 333 -2.58 -2.05 -14.92
CA ARG A 333 -3.24 -0.78 -14.57
C ARG A 333 -2.75 -0.20 -13.23
N TYR A 334 -2.58 -1.03 -12.22
CA TYR A 334 -2.11 -0.62 -10.92
C TYR A 334 -0.66 -0.11 -10.96
N ASP A 335 0.22 -0.85 -11.63
CA ASP A 335 1.65 -0.56 -11.69
C ASP A 335 1.97 0.68 -12.54
N GLN A 336 1.13 1.03 -13.54
CA GLN A 336 1.26 2.27 -14.33
C GLN A 336 1.31 3.54 -13.45
N HIS A 337 0.63 3.52 -12.32
CA HIS A 337 0.55 4.64 -11.39
C HIS A 337 1.45 4.48 -10.17
N ARG A 338 2.41 3.55 -10.23
CA ARG A 338 3.31 3.23 -9.11
C ARG A 338 4.78 3.27 -9.51
N THR A 339 5.64 3.42 -8.50
CA THR A 339 7.09 3.25 -8.63
C THR A 339 7.51 1.97 -7.93
N ASN A 340 8.59 1.35 -8.40
CA ASN A 340 9.17 0.17 -7.76
C ASN A 340 10.59 0.49 -7.27
N PRO A 341 10.74 1.17 -6.12
CA PRO A 341 12.06 1.52 -5.61
C PRO A 341 12.82 0.26 -5.20
N ASN A 342 14.07 0.16 -5.66
CA ASN A 342 14.96 -0.94 -5.28
C ASN A 342 15.69 -0.57 -3.99
N HIS A 343 15.06 -0.81 -2.85
CA HIS A 343 15.69 -0.60 -1.54
C HIS A 343 16.74 -1.67 -1.24
N LYS A 344 17.87 -1.23 -0.69
CA LYS A 344 18.99 -2.09 -0.26
C LYS A 344 19.15 -2.02 1.26
N VAL A 345 19.77 -3.06 1.82
CA VAL A 345 20.23 -3.03 3.22
C VAL A 345 21.22 -1.87 3.39
N GLY A 346 21.06 -1.10 4.46
CA GLY A 346 21.82 0.12 4.73
C GLY A 346 21.15 1.41 4.31
N ASP A 347 20.17 1.40 3.39
CA ASP A 347 19.45 2.59 2.95
C ASP A 347 18.70 3.25 4.11
N LEU A 348 18.64 4.59 4.06
CA LEU A 348 17.83 5.39 4.99
C LEU A 348 16.45 5.65 4.41
N VAL A 349 15.44 5.43 5.24
CA VAL A 349 14.03 5.58 4.84
C VAL A 349 13.22 6.28 5.92
N LEU A 350 12.14 6.92 5.49
CA LEU A 350 11.03 7.34 6.35
C LEU A 350 9.87 6.37 6.19
N ILE A 351 9.08 6.20 7.25
CA ILE A 351 7.89 5.33 7.25
C ILE A 351 6.64 6.22 7.33
N LYS A 352 5.69 5.97 6.44
CA LYS A 352 4.40 6.68 6.43
C LYS A 352 3.60 6.34 7.69
N ILE A 353 3.12 7.36 8.39
CA ILE A 353 2.21 7.21 9.54
C ILE A 353 0.80 6.98 8.98
N LEU A 354 0.19 5.86 9.35
CA LEU A 354 -1.11 5.42 8.83
C LEU A 354 -2.26 5.62 9.82
N THR A 355 -1.96 5.86 11.09
CA THR A 355 -2.94 6.20 12.12
C THR A 355 -3.58 7.57 11.87
N MET A 356 -4.78 7.76 12.40
CA MET A 356 -5.41 9.09 12.42
C MET A 356 -4.48 10.08 13.12
N ARG A 357 -4.27 11.24 12.51
CA ARG A 357 -3.37 12.29 12.97
C ARG A 357 -4.07 13.62 12.97
N ASN A 358 -3.60 14.52 13.83
CA ASN A 358 -4.01 15.91 13.78
C ASN A 358 -3.49 16.62 12.53
N LYS A 359 -4.06 17.77 12.21
CA LYS A 359 -3.75 18.52 10.98
C LYS A 359 -2.26 18.86 10.84
N PHE A 360 -1.56 19.07 11.96
CA PHE A 360 -0.14 19.46 12.01
C PHE A 360 0.83 18.34 12.34
N ASP A 361 0.35 17.13 12.56
CA ASP A 361 1.24 15.99 12.82
C ASP A 361 2.06 15.63 11.59
N ALA A 362 3.28 15.12 11.82
CA ALA A 362 4.15 14.63 10.75
C ALA A 362 3.47 13.52 9.95
N ARG A 363 3.75 13.49 8.64
CA ARG A 363 3.24 12.45 7.73
C ARG A 363 4.07 11.19 7.74
N PHE A 364 5.34 11.33 8.10
CA PHE A 364 6.33 10.26 8.12
C PHE A 364 7.14 10.31 9.39
N GLU A 365 7.44 9.16 9.95
CA GLU A 365 8.35 8.95 11.07
C GLU A 365 9.73 8.49 10.62
N GLY A 366 10.74 8.66 11.47
CA GLY A 366 12.12 8.24 11.22
C GLY A 366 13.13 9.39 11.37
N PRO A 367 14.36 9.22 10.86
CA PRO A 367 14.81 8.23 9.87
C PRO A 367 15.04 6.83 10.43
N PHE A 368 14.82 5.83 9.59
CA PHE A 368 15.13 4.43 9.85
C PHE A 368 16.20 3.93 8.87
N ARG A 369 17.03 2.96 9.30
CA ARG A 369 17.98 2.24 8.46
C ARG A 369 17.44 0.85 8.16
N ILE A 370 17.50 0.40 6.92
CA ILE A 370 17.15 -0.97 6.54
C ILE A 370 18.25 -1.91 7.05
N ILE A 371 17.90 -2.83 7.96
CA ILE A 371 18.83 -3.80 8.53
C ILE A 371 18.72 -5.19 7.89
N LYS A 372 17.54 -5.54 7.38
CA LYS A 372 17.33 -6.85 6.73
C LYS A 372 16.23 -6.76 5.68
N LYS A 373 16.43 -7.48 4.57
CA LYS A 373 15.41 -7.71 3.54
C LYS A 373 14.83 -9.10 3.74
N ILE A 374 13.53 -9.20 4.08
CA ILE A 374 12.82 -10.47 4.26
C ILE A 374 12.30 -11.00 2.93
N SER A 375 11.73 -10.11 2.12
CA SER A 375 11.21 -10.45 0.79
C SER A 375 11.44 -9.30 -0.20
N THR A 376 10.98 -9.43 -1.43
CA THR A 376 11.07 -8.36 -2.44
C THR A 376 10.43 -7.05 -2.00
N LYS A 377 9.48 -7.09 -1.05
CA LYS A 377 8.71 -5.92 -0.59
C LYS A 377 8.74 -5.71 0.92
N THR A 378 9.22 -6.66 1.71
CA THR A 378 9.18 -6.61 3.17
C THR A 378 10.59 -6.47 3.73
N PHE A 379 10.75 -5.51 4.64
CA PHE A 379 12.03 -5.13 5.22
C PHE A 379 11.92 -5.01 6.73
N ILE A 380 13.02 -5.30 7.44
CA ILE A 380 13.20 -4.92 8.83
C ILE A 380 14.01 -3.63 8.84
N VAL A 381 13.50 -2.65 9.56
CA VAL A 381 14.11 -1.33 9.68
C VAL A 381 14.30 -0.97 11.15
N GLN A 382 15.39 -0.28 11.46
CA GLN A 382 15.77 0.17 12.80
C GLN A 382 15.86 1.69 12.82
N HIS A 383 15.28 2.31 13.84
CA HIS A 383 15.32 3.77 13.98
C HIS A 383 16.74 4.25 14.29
N VAL A 384 17.22 5.30 13.57
CA VAL A 384 18.61 5.74 13.65
C VAL A 384 18.97 6.30 15.03
N LYS A 385 18.06 7.04 15.67
CA LYS A 385 18.28 7.65 17.00
C LYS A 385 17.81 6.79 18.17
N ILE A 386 16.97 5.78 17.93
CA ILE A 386 16.38 4.90 18.96
C ILE A 386 16.61 3.44 18.52
N PRO A 387 17.78 2.85 18.79
CA PRO A 387 18.13 1.52 18.28
C PRO A 387 17.18 0.39 18.73
N THR A 388 16.49 0.56 19.85
CA THR A 388 15.50 -0.39 20.35
C THR A 388 14.21 -0.43 19.51
N LEU A 389 13.94 0.63 18.71
CA LEU A 389 12.76 0.71 17.85
C LEU A 389 13.05 0.04 16.52
N ILE A 390 12.61 -1.21 16.40
CA ILE A 390 12.71 -2.02 15.18
C ILE A 390 11.30 -2.27 14.67
N LYS A 391 11.08 -2.12 13.36
CA LYS A 391 9.78 -2.33 12.70
C LYS A 391 9.94 -3.23 11.49
N GLN A 392 8.93 -4.07 11.23
CA GLN A 392 8.77 -4.75 9.96
C GLN A 392 7.82 -3.92 9.09
N VAL A 393 8.26 -3.55 7.89
CA VAL A 393 7.54 -2.65 7.00
C VAL A 393 7.57 -3.13 5.56
N THR A 394 6.61 -2.69 4.76
CA THR A 394 6.58 -2.94 3.31
C THR A 394 7.06 -1.72 2.53
N SER A 395 7.55 -1.95 1.31
CA SER A 395 8.01 -0.87 0.41
C SER A 395 6.93 0.19 0.14
N ASP A 396 5.65 -0.14 0.30
CA ASP A 396 4.52 0.75 -0.01
C ASP A 396 4.40 1.93 0.97
N VAL A 397 4.92 1.76 2.18
CA VAL A 397 4.92 2.80 3.22
C VAL A 397 6.27 3.45 3.43
N MET A 398 7.30 3.07 2.64
CA MET A 398 8.66 3.57 2.77
C MET A 398 8.92 4.72 1.80
N LEU A 399 9.64 5.74 2.25
CA LEU A 399 10.14 6.85 1.45
C LEU A 399 11.68 6.91 1.60
N SER A 400 12.41 6.77 0.49
CA SER A 400 13.87 6.85 0.49
C SER A 400 14.35 8.25 0.84
N ILE A 401 15.36 8.36 1.71
CA ILE A 401 16.05 9.60 2.05
C ILE A 401 17.30 9.72 1.18
N THR A 402 17.40 10.80 0.43
CA THR A 402 18.65 11.16 -0.25
C THR A 402 19.59 11.80 0.76
N GLN A 403 20.79 11.26 0.94
CA GLN A 403 21.79 11.86 1.83
C GLN A 403 22.21 13.25 1.33
N ARG A 404 22.41 14.20 2.26
CA ARG A 404 23.00 15.51 1.93
C ARG A 404 24.43 15.31 1.41
N ARG A 405 24.75 15.95 0.29
CA ARG A 405 26.13 16.06 -0.17
C ARG A 405 26.77 17.28 0.52
N CYS A 406 28.08 17.21 0.82
CA CYS A 406 28.86 18.38 1.12
C CYS A 406 28.97 19.19 -0.20
N ILE A 407 28.61 20.46 -0.15
CA ILE A 407 28.62 21.41 -1.28
C ILE A 407 29.87 22.24 -1.21
#